data_51067ca79970d7576c8432fbdc4319a5
#
_entry.id   51067ca79970d7576c8432fbdc4319a5
#
_cell.length_a   1.000
_cell.length_b   1.000
_cell.length_c   1.000
_cell.angle_alpha   90.00
_cell.angle_beta   90.00
_cell.angle_gamma   90.00
#
_symmetry.space_group_name_H-M   'P 1'
#
loop_
_entity.id
_entity.type
_entity.pdbx_description
1 polymer ?
#
loop_
_entity_poly.entity_id
_entity_poly.type
_entity_poly.pdbx_seq_one_letter_code
_entity_poly.pdbx_strand_id
1 'polypeptide(L)'
;MFDFVALDFETADKYIPCSLGLAVVSNSQIVEKRSWLIKPICYPYFHYYAQRIHGIYKEDVKLEPEFDKLWSEIKPYIESRILVAHNASFDINVLRKTLRHYKLEIPSARYYCTYQIARLVWQESLKFSLDYLCNEMGFEFSHHKADSDAEACARLLLYEAEQLGVETFEQLKRKLKIRSPKL
;
A
#
# COMPACT_ATOMS: atom_id res chain seq x y z
N MET A 1 -6.91 -7.27 18.33
CA MET A 1 -6.79 -7.79 16.95
C MET A 1 -6.76 -6.63 15.98
N PHE A 2 -6.12 -6.81 14.83
CA PHE A 2 -5.95 -5.78 13.80
C PHE A 2 -6.97 -5.95 12.68
N ASP A 3 -7.61 -4.83 12.29
CA ASP A 3 -8.49 -4.71 11.13
C ASP A 3 -7.99 -3.53 10.29
N PHE A 4 -7.53 -3.78 9.06
CA PHE A 4 -6.97 -2.76 8.18
C PHE A 4 -6.95 -3.21 6.71
N VAL A 5 -6.62 -2.28 5.84
CA VAL A 5 -6.33 -2.58 4.43
C VAL A 5 -4.90 -2.14 4.12
N ALA A 6 -4.05 -3.09 3.77
CA ALA A 6 -2.76 -2.76 3.20
C ALA A 6 -2.92 -2.45 1.72
N LEU A 7 -2.15 -1.49 1.23
CA LEU A 7 -2.21 -1.06 -0.17
C LEU A 7 -0.81 -0.75 -0.71
N ASP A 8 -0.68 -0.93 -2.02
CA ASP A 8 0.51 -0.60 -2.78
C ASP A 8 0.13 -0.13 -4.18
N PHE A 9 0.78 0.94 -4.67
CA PHE A 9 0.58 1.49 -6.00
C PHE A 9 1.81 1.32 -6.87
N GLU A 10 1.61 0.78 -8.09
CA GLU A 10 2.58 0.96 -9.16
C GLU A 10 2.20 2.16 -10.02
N THR A 11 3.22 2.91 -10.48
CA THR A 11 2.99 4.17 -11.18
C THR A 11 3.63 4.19 -12.56
N ALA A 12 2.90 4.73 -13.54
CA ALA A 12 3.41 4.96 -14.88
C ALA A 12 4.44 6.10 -14.92
N ASP A 13 4.24 7.13 -14.11
CA ASP A 13 5.15 8.25 -13.88
C ASP A 13 4.83 8.91 -12.53
N LYS A 14 5.86 9.20 -11.73
CA LYS A 14 5.75 9.89 -10.43
C LYS A 14 4.60 9.39 -9.55
N TYR A 15 3.46 10.08 -9.57
CA TYR A 15 2.27 9.78 -8.77
C TYR A 15 1.05 9.43 -9.64
N ILE A 16 1.27 9.00 -10.87
CA ILE A 16 0.20 8.60 -11.80
C ILE A 16 0.09 7.07 -11.77
N PRO A 17 -0.96 6.50 -11.16
CA PRO A 17 -1.07 5.07 -10.97
C PRO A 17 -1.29 4.32 -12.29
N CYS A 18 -0.69 3.13 -12.39
CA CYS A 18 -0.97 2.13 -13.42
C CYS A 18 -1.39 0.77 -12.83
N SER A 19 -1.23 0.59 -11.52
CA SER A 19 -1.78 -0.55 -10.78
C SER A 19 -2.04 -0.17 -9.33
N LEU A 20 -2.99 -0.87 -8.70
CA LEU A 20 -3.26 -0.83 -7.27
C LEU A 20 -3.45 -2.26 -6.77
N GLY A 21 -2.74 -2.63 -5.71
CA GLY A 21 -2.95 -3.85 -4.95
C GLY A 21 -3.49 -3.56 -3.56
N LEU A 22 -4.36 -4.44 -3.08
CA LEU A 22 -4.90 -4.39 -1.72
C LEU A 22 -4.81 -5.76 -1.06
N ALA A 23 -4.56 -5.75 0.26
CA ALA A 23 -4.73 -6.91 1.13
C ALA A 23 -5.60 -6.49 2.34
N VAL A 24 -6.75 -7.11 2.47
CA VAL A 24 -7.70 -6.86 3.56
C VAL A 24 -7.36 -7.75 4.73
N VAL A 25 -7.13 -7.15 5.88
CA VAL A 25 -6.88 -7.86 7.14
C VAL A 25 -8.08 -7.68 8.05
N SER A 26 -8.62 -8.79 8.53
CA SER A 26 -9.65 -8.81 9.56
C SER A 26 -9.26 -9.80 10.66
N ASN A 27 -9.45 -9.39 11.92
CA ASN A 27 -9.04 -10.17 13.07
C ASN A 27 -7.58 -10.66 13.00
N SER A 28 -6.67 -9.81 12.51
CA SER A 28 -5.24 -10.11 12.32
C SER A 28 -4.95 -11.23 11.29
N GLN A 29 -5.89 -11.51 10.37
CA GLN A 29 -5.72 -12.46 9.29
C GLN A 29 -6.00 -11.79 7.94
N ILE A 30 -5.22 -12.11 6.92
CA ILE A 30 -5.49 -11.67 5.56
C ILE A 30 -6.68 -12.48 5.04
N VAL A 31 -7.79 -11.81 4.78
CA VAL A 31 -9.05 -12.45 4.37
C VAL A 31 -9.36 -12.25 2.88
N GLU A 32 -8.76 -11.24 2.25
CA GLU A 32 -9.00 -10.94 0.84
C GLU A 32 -7.79 -10.22 0.23
N LYS A 33 -7.54 -10.48 -1.06
CA LYS A 33 -6.60 -9.72 -1.88
C LYS A 33 -7.29 -9.26 -3.15
N ARG A 34 -6.97 -8.05 -3.59
CA ARG A 34 -7.47 -7.46 -4.83
C ARG A 34 -6.36 -6.75 -5.56
N SER A 35 -6.46 -6.73 -6.88
CA SER A 35 -5.62 -5.85 -7.70
C SER A 35 -6.39 -5.34 -8.92
N TRP A 36 -5.99 -4.16 -9.37
CA TRP A 36 -6.51 -3.53 -10.58
C TRP A 36 -5.34 -3.01 -11.40
N LEU A 37 -5.33 -3.33 -12.68
CA LEU A 37 -4.58 -2.56 -13.65
C LEU A 37 -5.38 -1.29 -13.97
N ILE A 38 -4.68 -0.17 -14.13
CA ILE A 38 -5.28 1.14 -14.29
C ILE A 38 -4.70 1.79 -15.53
N LYS A 39 -5.53 2.21 -16.45
CA LYS A 39 -5.06 3.03 -17.56
C LYS A 39 -4.65 4.40 -17.01
N PRO A 40 -3.36 4.77 -17.07
CA PRO A 40 -2.91 6.03 -16.47
C PRO A 40 -3.33 7.23 -17.31
N ILE A 41 -3.57 8.36 -16.67
CA ILE A 41 -3.93 9.63 -17.34
C ILE A 41 -2.87 10.14 -18.32
N CYS A 42 -1.63 9.69 -18.19
CA CYS A 42 -0.53 10.01 -19.10
C CYS A 42 -0.40 9.02 -20.27
N TYR A 43 -1.33 8.06 -20.41
CA TYR A 43 -1.28 7.08 -21.50
C TYR A 43 -1.12 7.76 -22.88
N PRO A 44 -0.23 7.28 -23.77
CA PRO A 44 0.56 6.05 -23.70
C PRO A 44 1.95 6.20 -23.08
N TYR A 45 2.25 7.30 -22.40
CA TYR A 45 3.55 7.55 -21.80
C TYR A 45 3.73 6.76 -20.49
N PHE A 46 4.89 6.14 -20.36
CA PHE A 46 5.39 5.50 -19.15
C PHE A 46 6.85 5.88 -18.93
N HIS A 47 7.20 6.19 -17.72
CA HIS A 47 8.57 6.46 -17.35
C HIS A 47 9.42 5.18 -17.49
N TYR A 48 10.53 5.26 -18.20
CA TYR A 48 11.36 4.10 -18.54
C TYR A 48 11.78 3.25 -17.34
N TYR A 49 12.26 3.88 -16.26
CA TYR A 49 12.67 3.14 -15.07
C TYR A 49 11.50 2.51 -14.32
N ALA A 50 10.35 3.16 -14.28
CA ALA A 50 9.15 2.60 -13.64
C ALA A 50 8.76 1.26 -14.29
N GLN A 51 8.65 1.23 -15.62
CA GLN A 51 8.35 0.00 -16.36
C GLN A 51 9.35 -1.14 -16.06
N ARG A 52 10.63 -0.83 -15.91
CA ARG A 52 11.65 -1.84 -15.61
C ARG A 52 11.57 -2.37 -14.18
N ILE A 53 11.00 -1.58 -13.27
CA ILE A 53 10.80 -1.97 -11.88
C ILE A 53 9.61 -2.91 -11.76
N HIS A 54 8.41 -2.48 -12.19
CA HIS A 54 7.17 -3.23 -11.97
C HIS A 54 6.73 -4.09 -13.16
N GLY A 55 7.36 -3.95 -14.33
CA GLY A 55 7.08 -4.77 -15.52
C GLY A 55 5.73 -4.50 -16.19
N ILE A 56 5.03 -3.41 -15.84
CA ILE A 56 3.77 -3.03 -16.48
C ILE A 56 4.09 -2.08 -17.65
N TYR A 57 3.62 -2.42 -18.83
CA TYR A 57 3.79 -1.66 -20.04
C TYR A 57 2.48 -1.05 -20.52
N LYS A 58 2.55 -0.11 -21.44
CA LYS A 58 1.37 0.56 -22.02
C LYS A 58 0.39 -0.42 -22.69
N GLU A 59 0.90 -1.54 -23.20
CA GLU A 59 0.11 -2.59 -23.82
C GLU A 59 -0.81 -3.27 -22.80
N ASP A 60 -0.33 -3.49 -21.56
CA ASP A 60 -1.04 -4.17 -20.48
C ASP A 60 -2.26 -3.38 -20.01
N VAL A 61 -2.15 -2.05 -20.04
CA VAL A 61 -3.21 -1.14 -19.53
C VAL A 61 -4.03 -0.48 -20.63
N LYS A 62 -3.77 -0.82 -21.91
CA LYS A 62 -4.41 -0.15 -23.05
C LYS A 62 -5.93 -0.21 -23.03
N LEU A 63 -6.47 -1.35 -22.63
CA LEU A 63 -7.92 -1.63 -22.59
C LEU A 63 -8.50 -1.51 -21.18
N GLU A 64 -7.66 -1.24 -20.19
CA GLU A 64 -8.09 -1.11 -18.81
C GLU A 64 -8.83 0.22 -18.57
N PRO A 65 -9.71 0.26 -17.58
CA PRO A 65 -10.39 1.49 -17.20
C PRO A 65 -9.42 2.49 -16.56
N GLU A 66 -9.75 3.77 -16.62
CA GLU A 66 -9.11 4.80 -15.81
C GLU A 66 -9.59 4.70 -14.35
N PHE A 67 -8.86 5.33 -13.44
CA PHE A 67 -9.09 5.19 -12.00
C PHE A 67 -10.50 5.61 -11.56
N ASP A 68 -11.08 6.65 -12.18
CA ASP A 68 -12.42 7.12 -11.86
C ASP A 68 -13.50 6.07 -12.10
N LYS A 69 -13.31 5.20 -13.09
CA LYS A 69 -14.24 4.10 -13.41
C LYS A 69 -14.15 2.96 -12.40
N LEU A 70 -12.97 2.77 -11.81
CA LEU A 70 -12.71 1.77 -10.78
C LEU A 70 -13.09 2.27 -9.38
N TRP A 71 -13.28 3.58 -9.20
CA TRP A 71 -13.45 4.16 -7.89
C TRP A 71 -14.63 3.61 -7.09
N SER A 72 -15.73 3.28 -7.74
CA SER A 72 -16.87 2.66 -7.07
C SER A 72 -16.56 1.29 -6.46
N GLU A 73 -15.62 0.55 -7.05
CA GLU A 73 -15.15 -0.74 -6.54
C GLU A 73 -14.08 -0.57 -5.46
N ILE A 74 -13.18 0.43 -5.60
CA ILE A 74 -12.04 0.67 -4.71
C ILE A 74 -12.48 1.37 -3.42
N LYS A 75 -13.38 2.36 -3.51
CA LYS A 75 -13.81 3.19 -2.37
C LYS A 75 -14.22 2.38 -1.12
N PRO A 76 -14.99 1.28 -1.21
CA PRO A 76 -15.39 0.48 -0.04
C PRO A 76 -14.23 -0.09 0.78
N TYR A 77 -13.06 -0.30 0.15
CA TYR A 77 -11.86 -0.79 0.83
C TYR A 77 -11.09 0.33 1.56
N ILE A 78 -11.40 1.60 1.26
CA ILE A 78 -10.67 2.76 1.78
C ILE A 78 -11.52 3.56 2.77
N GLU A 79 -12.81 3.77 2.47
CA GLU A 79 -13.71 4.58 3.28
C GLU A 79 -13.83 4.06 4.70
N SER A 80 -13.57 4.94 5.67
CA SER A 80 -13.63 4.65 7.11
C SER A 80 -12.70 3.51 7.58
N ARG A 81 -11.65 3.21 6.81
CA ARG A 81 -10.67 2.17 7.11
C ARG A 81 -9.38 2.74 7.69
N ILE A 82 -8.62 1.86 8.34
CA ILE A 82 -7.20 2.07 8.60
C ILE A 82 -6.45 1.52 7.39
N LEU A 83 -5.64 2.36 6.77
CA LEU A 83 -4.79 1.99 5.65
C LEU A 83 -3.38 1.73 6.15
N VAL A 84 -2.68 0.80 5.51
CA VAL A 84 -1.28 0.51 5.79
C VAL A 84 -0.53 0.45 4.48
N ALA A 85 0.66 1.05 4.40
CA ALA A 85 1.52 0.93 3.24
C ALA A 85 3.00 0.92 3.69
N HIS A 86 3.86 0.35 2.87
CA HIS A 86 5.29 0.43 3.10
C HIS A 86 5.85 1.67 2.42
N ASN A 87 6.43 2.62 3.20
CA ASN A 87 6.70 3.99 2.75
C ASN A 87 5.42 4.77 2.36
N ALA A 88 4.41 4.67 3.20
CA ALA A 88 3.03 5.14 2.99
C ALA A 88 2.89 6.58 2.45
N SER A 89 3.90 7.44 2.64
CA SER A 89 3.89 8.79 2.08
C SER A 89 3.78 8.80 0.56
N PHE A 90 4.34 7.80 -0.11
CA PHE A 90 4.25 7.66 -1.56
C PHE A 90 2.82 7.28 -1.97
N ASP A 91 2.31 6.16 -1.49
CA ASP A 91 1.00 5.63 -1.87
C ASP A 91 -0.16 6.57 -1.52
N ILE A 92 -0.10 7.17 -0.35
CA ILE A 92 -1.09 8.16 0.09
C ILE A 92 -1.06 9.40 -0.82
N ASN A 93 0.11 9.82 -1.31
CA ASN A 93 0.20 10.92 -2.26
C ASN A 93 -0.30 10.52 -3.66
N VAL A 94 -0.04 9.29 -4.11
CA VAL A 94 -0.63 8.75 -5.36
C VAL A 94 -2.14 8.82 -5.25
N LEU A 95 -2.73 8.24 -4.20
CA LEU A 95 -4.18 8.21 -3.99
C LEU A 95 -4.77 9.63 -3.94
N ARG A 96 -4.23 10.52 -3.10
CA ARG A 96 -4.72 11.91 -2.98
C ARG A 96 -4.67 12.69 -4.29
N LYS A 97 -3.57 12.59 -5.04
CA LYS A 97 -3.41 13.30 -6.31
C LYS A 97 -4.35 12.76 -7.37
N THR A 98 -4.54 11.45 -7.41
CA THR A 98 -5.46 10.79 -8.33
C THR A 98 -6.91 11.20 -8.04
N LEU A 99 -7.34 11.14 -6.78
CA LEU A 99 -8.68 11.59 -6.38
C LEU A 99 -8.93 13.06 -6.75
N ARG A 100 -7.96 13.94 -6.47
CA ARG A 100 -8.06 15.36 -6.84
C ARG A 100 -8.13 15.57 -8.35
N HIS A 101 -7.34 14.83 -9.13
CA HIS A 101 -7.36 14.91 -10.60
C HIS A 101 -8.74 14.63 -11.15
N TYR A 102 -9.38 13.55 -10.69
CA TYR A 102 -10.73 13.17 -11.11
C TYR A 102 -11.85 13.89 -10.35
N LYS A 103 -11.51 14.85 -9.47
CA LYS A 103 -12.48 15.59 -8.63
C LYS A 103 -13.37 14.67 -7.79
N LEU A 104 -12.81 13.55 -7.36
CA LEU A 104 -13.46 12.60 -6.47
C LEU A 104 -13.29 13.05 -5.01
N GLU A 105 -14.28 12.75 -4.20
CA GLU A 105 -14.21 13.02 -2.76
C GLU A 105 -13.10 12.19 -2.11
N ILE A 106 -12.31 12.85 -1.23
CA ILE A 106 -11.29 12.18 -0.44
C ILE A 106 -11.99 11.46 0.72
N PRO A 107 -11.91 10.11 0.79
CA PRO A 107 -12.58 9.36 1.83
C PRO A 107 -12.00 9.62 3.22
N SER A 108 -12.82 9.42 4.23
CA SER A 108 -12.37 9.45 5.62
C SER A 108 -11.58 8.19 5.92
N ALA A 109 -10.27 8.29 6.01
CA ALA A 109 -9.39 7.18 6.38
C ALA A 109 -8.22 7.68 7.22
N ARG A 110 -7.55 6.77 7.91
CA ARG A 110 -6.27 7.00 8.60
C ARG A 110 -5.25 6.02 8.07
N TYR A 111 -3.96 6.33 8.22
CA TYR A 111 -2.94 5.41 7.73
C TYR A 111 -1.77 5.23 8.70
N TYR A 112 -1.08 4.10 8.52
CA TYR A 112 0.18 3.76 9.16
C TYR A 112 1.22 3.38 8.10
N CYS A 113 2.49 3.47 8.48
CA CYS A 113 3.62 3.20 7.60
C CYS A 113 4.52 2.14 8.22
N THR A 114 4.56 0.94 7.63
CA THR A 114 5.41 -0.15 8.11
C THR A 114 6.89 0.19 8.04
N TYR A 115 7.34 0.98 7.06
CA TYR A 115 8.72 1.47 7.02
C TYR A 115 9.08 2.29 8.28
N GLN A 116 8.18 3.17 8.73
CA GLN A 116 8.41 3.97 9.95
C GLN A 116 8.36 3.09 11.20
N ILE A 117 7.45 2.12 11.25
CA ILE A 117 7.33 1.18 12.37
C ILE A 117 8.57 0.31 12.45
N ALA A 118 9.02 -0.29 11.33
CA ALA A 118 10.23 -1.10 11.25
C ALA A 118 11.47 -0.38 11.82
N ARG A 119 11.64 0.90 11.49
CA ARG A 119 12.75 1.72 12.02
C ARG A 119 12.73 1.92 13.53
N LEU A 120 11.56 1.79 14.15
CA LEU A 120 11.41 1.89 15.60
C LEU A 120 11.54 0.52 16.29
N VAL A 121 11.15 -0.54 15.58
CA VAL A 121 11.22 -1.92 16.09
C VAL A 121 12.64 -2.48 15.97
N TRP A 122 13.27 -2.31 14.82
CA TRP A 122 14.60 -2.88 14.51
C TRP A 122 15.66 -1.81 14.27
N GLN A 123 16.01 -1.09 15.33
CA GLN A 123 16.95 0.06 15.26
C GLN A 123 18.33 -0.32 14.70
N GLU A 124 18.74 -1.57 14.87
CA GLU A 124 20.03 -2.10 14.40
C GLU A 124 19.96 -2.66 12.95
N SER A 125 18.79 -2.64 12.30
CA SER A 125 18.67 -3.16 10.94
C SER A 125 19.47 -2.30 9.94
N LEU A 126 20.14 -2.97 9.00
CA LEU A 126 20.92 -2.32 7.95
C LEU A 126 20.04 -1.68 6.87
N LYS A 127 18.85 -2.23 6.63
CA LYS A 127 17.91 -1.79 5.59
C LYS A 127 16.48 -1.93 6.07
N PHE A 128 15.59 -1.12 5.49
CA PHE A 128 14.16 -1.10 5.82
C PHE A 128 13.29 -1.20 4.57
N SER A 129 13.84 -1.63 3.43
CA SER A 129 13.04 -1.92 2.24
C SER A 129 12.18 -3.16 2.46
N LEU A 130 11.01 -3.22 1.81
CA LEU A 130 10.02 -4.29 2.02
C LEU A 130 10.62 -5.66 1.73
N ASP A 131 11.34 -5.78 0.60
CA ASP A 131 12.02 -7.00 0.19
C ASP A 131 13.04 -7.49 1.23
N TYR A 132 13.85 -6.58 1.76
CA TYR A 132 14.85 -6.92 2.77
C TYR A 132 14.18 -7.42 4.06
N LEU A 133 13.18 -6.69 4.57
CA LEU A 133 12.50 -7.07 5.81
C LEU A 133 11.72 -8.39 5.67
N CYS A 134 11.05 -8.59 4.55
CA CYS A 134 10.34 -9.85 4.28
C CYS A 134 11.31 -11.03 4.18
N ASN A 135 12.47 -10.85 3.57
CA ASN A 135 13.51 -11.88 3.51
C ASN A 135 14.04 -12.24 4.91
N GLU A 136 14.29 -11.25 5.77
CA GLU A 136 14.70 -11.48 7.18
C GLU A 136 13.61 -12.23 7.98
N MET A 137 12.34 -12.05 7.61
CA MET A 137 11.21 -12.78 8.20
C MET A 137 11.03 -14.20 7.62
N GLY A 138 11.82 -14.58 6.60
CA GLY A 138 11.65 -15.84 5.87
C GLY A 138 10.39 -15.88 5.00
N PHE A 139 9.90 -14.72 4.57
CA PHE A 139 8.72 -14.59 3.73
C PHE A 139 9.12 -14.17 2.31
N GLU A 140 8.94 -15.08 1.34
CA GLU A 140 9.15 -14.82 -0.09
C GLU A 140 7.88 -14.27 -0.74
N PHE A 141 8.03 -13.26 -1.62
CA PHE A 141 6.93 -12.68 -2.40
C PHE A 141 7.43 -12.16 -3.75
N SER A 142 6.51 -11.93 -4.68
CA SER A 142 6.82 -11.36 -6.00
C SER A 142 6.89 -9.84 -5.90
N HIS A 143 8.07 -9.29 -5.58
CA HIS A 143 8.27 -7.85 -5.47
C HIS A 143 7.93 -7.11 -6.77
N HIS A 144 7.40 -5.89 -6.64
CA HIS A 144 6.90 -5.04 -7.71
C HIS A 144 5.65 -5.60 -8.43
N LYS A 145 4.84 -6.39 -7.70
CA LYS A 145 3.46 -6.69 -8.05
C LYS A 145 2.57 -6.14 -6.95
N ALA A 146 1.75 -5.15 -7.27
CA ALA A 146 1.01 -4.37 -6.28
C ALA A 146 0.22 -5.21 -5.26
N ASP A 147 -0.42 -6.31 -5.69
CA ASP A 147 -1.14 -7.22 -4.78
C ASP A 147 -0.20 -8.02 -3.87
N SER A 148 0.96 -8.43 -4.38
CA SER A 148 1.98 -9.14 -3.62
C SER A 148 2.68 -8.21 -2.62
N ASP A 149 2.98 -6.98 -3.02
CA ASP A 149 3.58 -5.96 -2.15
C ASP A 149 2.60 -5.52 -1.05
N ALA A 150 1.31 -5.37 -1.37
CA ALA A 150 0.27 -5.11 -0.37
C ALA A 150 0.14 -6.27 0.63
N GLU A 151 0.18 -7.54 0.18
CA GLU A 151 0.20 -8.71 1.07
C GLU A 151 1.44 -8.71 1.97
N ALA A 152 2.61 -8.48 1.38
CA ALA A 152 3.88 -8.42 2.11
C ALA A 152 3.86 -7.32 3.17
N CYS A 153 3.34 -6.15 2.83
CA CYS A 153 3.13 -5.04 3.76
C CYS A 153 2.18 -5.42 4.92
N ALA A 154 1.08 -6.13 4.63
CA ALA A 154 0.15 -6.60 5.65
C ALA A 154 0.82 -7.58 6.63
N ARG A 155 1.55 -8.57 6.10
CA ARG A 155 2.30 -9.55 6.91
C ARG A 155 3.38 -8.86 7.76
N LEU A 156 4.09 -7.88 7.18
CA LEU A 156 5.10 -7.11 7.90
C LEU A 156 4.49 -6.38 9.11
N LEU A 157 3.35 -5.69 8.95
CA LEU A 157 2.70 -5.02 10.08
C LEU A 157 2.31 -6.01 11.18
N LEU A 158 1.74 -7.16 10.82
CA LEU A 158 1.35 -8.18 11.80
C LEU A 158 2.56 -8.72 12.55
N TYR A 159 3.67 -8.95 11.86
CA TYR A 159 4.92 -9.38 12.46
C TYR A 159 5.53 -8.30 13.36
N GLU A 160 5.54 -7.04 12.93
CA GLU A 160 5.95 -5.89 13.75
C GLU A 160 5.14 -5.80 15.04
N ALA A 161 3.83 -6.03 14.95
CA ALA A 161 2.93 -6.02 16.10
C ALA A 161 3.22 -7.19 17.07
N GLU A 162 3.49 -8.38 16.55
CA GLU A 162 3.88 -9.56 17.33
C GLU A 162 5.20 -9.31 18.08
N GLN A 163 6.24 -8.80 17.40
CA GLN A 163 7.52 -8.46 18.01
C GLN A 163 7.39 -7.43 19.15
N LEU A 164 6.43 -6.54 19.03
CA LEU A 164 6.10 -5.55 20.05
C LEU A 164 5.19 -6.09 21.17
N GLY A 165 4.57 -7.26 21.00
CA GLY A 165 3.57 -7.79 21.93
C GLY A 165 2.33 -6.88 22.01
N VAL A 166 1.86 -6.36 20.87
CA VAL A 166 0.66 -5.52 20.77
C VAL A 166 -0.38 -6.17 19.86
N GLU A 167 -1.66 -5.96 20.19
CA GLU A 167 -2.77 -6.61 19.49
C GLU A 167 -3.73 -5.61 18.80
N THR A 168 -3.52 -4.31 19.00
CA THR A 168 -4.38 -3.25 18.44
C THR A 168 -3.58 -2.03 18.01
N PHE A 169 -4.12 -1.25 17.07
CA PHE A 169 -3.51 0.01 16.66
C PHE A 169 -3.37 1.03 17.79
N GLU A 170 -4.26 1.04 18.76
CA GLU A 170 -4.14 1.93 19.92
C GLU A 170 -2.96 1.53 20.83
N GLN A 171 -2.73 0.22 21.02
CA GLN A 171 -1.54 -0.27 21.73
C GLN A 171 -0.26 0.05 20.95
N LEU A 172 -0.25 -0.21 19.62
CA LEU A 172 0.86 0.10 18.73
C LEU A 172 1.24 1.58 18.78
N LYS A 173 0.25 2.45 18.61
CA LYS A 173 0.40 3.91 18.66
C LYS A 173 0.96 4.39 19.99
N ARG A 174 0.45 3.85 21.10
CA ARG A 174 0.90 4.19 22.47
C ARG A 174 2.34 3.74 22.70
N LYS A 175 2.67 2.49 22.32
CA LYS A 175 3.97 1.89 22.54
C LYS A 175 5.08 2.59 21.76
N LEU A 176 4.84 2.90 20.49
CA LEU A 176 5.81 3.55 19.61
C LEU A 176 5.72 5.08 19.60
N LYS A 177 4.72 5.68 20.28
CA LYS A 177 4.45 7.13 20.27
C LYS A 177 4.28 7.71 18.86
N ILE A 178 3.74 6.90 17.92
CA ILE A 178 3.51 7.31 16.54
C ILE A 178 2.12 7.94 16.36
N ARG A 179 1.96 8.66 15.25
CA ARG A 179 0.68 9.24 14.85
C ARG A 179 0.05 8.44 13.72
N SER A 180 -1.27 8.50 13.62
CA SER A 180 -2.06 7.98 12.51
C SER A 180 -2.70 9.17 11.79
N PRO A 181 -2.03 9.73 10.78
CA PRO A 181 -2.57 10.87 10.02
C PRO A 181 -3.83 10.47 9.26
N LYS A 182 -4.64 11.49 8.91
CA LYS A 182 -5.78 11.31 8.01
C LYS A 182 -5.32 11.25 6.55
N LEU A 183 -6.08 10.51 5.74
CA LEU A 183 -5.96 10.51 4.28
C LEU A 183 -6.30 11.88 3.72
#